data_883bbf43ed96fe2fdb7dd919a8c64608
#
_entry.id   883bbf43ed96fe2fdb7dd919a8c64608
#
_cell.length_a   1.000
_cell.length_b   1.000
_cell.length_c   1.000
_cell.angle_alpha   90.00
_cell.angle_beta   90.00
_cell.angle_gamma   90.00
#
_symmetry.space_group_name_H-M   'P 1'
#
loop_
_entity.id
_entity.type
_entity.pdbx_description
1 polymer ?
#
loop_
_entity_poly.entity_id
_entity_poly.type
_entity_poly.pdbx_seq_one_letter_code
_entity_poly.pdbx_strand_id
1 'polypeptide(L)'
;ATATTGTTTGNVNFRQGPGTGYSKVSGCAKVPKGSTVTILEQTNGWYKVTYKSYTGYLSADYVRVVGGGASAPGSAGSTGGVNTPGSTGNNVGSVSSNGTKYAKYTGTSADIWGSMSVAGTNINDNIYCNAVNNKGQFVYNAYSSSKNNLYALSYLTDPIAVIYGHNMRKVAKKQTTNLGMHELHHVQNAWLGKDKCEACGRSCSGAKTSTFNISYNGSSSWTLVGFFELSNSTMSSAAQRKKIQTYASFNSTLTGSAKQQWVDTMMSYCNSKYLGATLGSISGSDKVMVLITCADKSGSKNQSMYMILKGN
;
A
#
# COMPACT_ATOMS: atom_id res chain seq x y z
N ALA A 1 -18.03 6.60 -29.28
CA ALA A 1 -17.39 6.28 -27.98
C ALA A 1 -17.35 4.77 -27.82
N THR A 2 -16.17 4.20 -27.68
CA THR A 2 -15.99 2.78 -27.40
C THR A 2 -16.43 2.48 -25.98
N ALA A 3 -17.40 1.58 -25.81
CA ALA A 3 -17.92 1.21 -24.50
C ALA A 3 -16.80 0.50 -23.69
N THR A 4 -16.60 0.91 -22.46
CA THR A 4 -15.68 0.25 -21.53
C THR A 4 -16.25 -1.11 -21.17
N THR A 5 -15.49 -2.17 -21.38
CA THR A 5 -15.89 -3.54 -21.05
C THR A 5 -15.07 -4.09 -19.88
N GLY A 6 -15.64 -5.06 -19.17
CA GLY A 6 -14.95 -5.79 -18.11
C GLY A 6 -15.25 -7.27 -18.16
N THR A 7 -14.37 -8.07 -17.59
CA THR A 7 -14.55 -9.52 -17.46
C THR A 7 -14.63 -9.90 -15.99
N THR A 8 -15.62 -10.70 -15.60
CA THR A 8 -15.77 -11.15 -14.22
C THR A 8 -14.69 -12.17 -13.84
N THR A 9 -14.05 -11.99 -12.69
CA THR A 9 -12.99 -12.87 -12.17
C THR A 9 -13.50 -14.00 -11.28
N GLY A 10 -14.80 -13.93 -10.89
CA GLY A 10 -15.50 -14.93 -10.08
C GLY A 10 -16.99 -14.95 -10.40
N ASN A 11 -17.75 -15.85 -9.77
CA ASN A 11 -19.21 -15.82 -9.79
C ASN A 11 -19.69 -14.68 -8.89
N VAL A 12 -20.26 -13.63 -9.46
CA VAL A 12 -20.57 -12.39 -8.75
C VAL A 12 -22.07 -12.21 -8.58
N ASN A 13 -22.51 -11.79 -7.39
CA ASN A 13 -23.90 -11.38 -7.18
C ASN A 13 -24.18 -10.11 -7.96
N PHE A 14 -25.22 -10.14 -8.79
CA PHE A 14 -25.67 -9.01 -9.58
C PHE A 14 -26.80 -8.29 -8.86
N ARG A 15 -26.59 -7.02 -8.49
CA ARG A 15 -27.45 -6.31 -7.56
C ARG A 15 -28.12 -5.10 -8.21
N GLN A 16 -29.24 -4.68 -7.62
CA GLN A 16 -30.00 -3.51 -8.09
C GLN A 16 -29.37 -2.17 -7.69
N GLY A 17 -28.40 -2.18 -6.75
CA GLY A 17 -27.70 -0.98 -6.31
C GLY A 17 -26.25 -1.28 -5.84
N PRO A 18 -25.44 -0.24 -5.63
CA PRO A 18 -24.02 -0.32 -5.29
C PRO A 18 -23.82 -0.66 -3.80
N GLY A 19 -24.04 -1.92 -3.44
CA GLY A 19 -23.87 -2.38 -2.04
C GLY A 19 -24.42 -3.77 -1.80
N THR A 20 -23.91 -4.44 -0.78
CA THR A 20 -24.34 -5.81 -0.40
C THR A 20 -25.75 -5.87 0.17
N GLY A 21 -26.30 -4.76 0.66
CA GLY A 21 -27.67 -4.64 1.17
C GLY A 21 -28.74 -4.55 0.09
N TYR A 22 -28.39 -4.30 -1.16
CA TYR A 22 -29.36 -4.24 -2.24
C TYR A 22 -29.77 -5.63 -2.72
N SER A 23 -31.03 -5.75 -3.11
CA SER A 23 -31.59 -6.99 -3.68
C SER A 23 -30.85 -7.37 -4.97
N LYS A 24 -30.87 -8.66 -5.30
CA LYS A 24 -30.32 -9.15 -6.56
C LYS A 24 -31.23 -8.73 -7.73
N VAL A 25 -30.65 -8.57 -8.91
CA VAL A 25 -31.40 -8.29 -10.14
C VAL A 25 -32.32 -9.48 -10.42
N SER A 26 -33.62 -9.19 -10.58
CA SER A 26 -34.62 -10.21 -10.92
C SER A 26 -34.31 -10.80 -12.29
N GLY A 27 -34.40 -12.10 -12.42
CA GLY A 27 -34.06 -12.82 -13.65
C GLY A 27 -32.56 -13.01 -13.91
N CYS A 28 -31.67 -12.30 -13.19
CA CYS A 28 -30.22 -12.47 -13.29
C CYS A 28 -29.53 -12.21 -11.96
N ALA A 29 -29.67 -13.10 -11.00
CA ALA A 29 -29.16 -12.92 -9.64
C ALA A 29 -27.62 -12.97 -9.51
N LYS A 30 -26.93 -13.58 -10.50
CA LYS A 30 -25.47 -13.74 -10.53
C LYS A 30 -24.94 -13.63 -11.95
N VAL A 31 -23.73 -13.08 -12.08
CA VAL A 31 -22.93 -13.11 -13.31
C VAL A 31 -21.81 -14.14 -13.13
N PRO A 32 -21.70 -15.14 -14.01
CA PRO A 32 -20.66 -16.18 -13.92
C PRO A 32 -19.26 -15.63 -14.12
N LYS A 33 -18.26 -16.33 -13.58
CA LYS A 33 -16.84 -16.08 -13.85
C LYS A 33 -16.56 -16.12 -15.36
N GLY A 34 -15.72 -15.18 -15.83
CA GLY A 34 -15.32 -15.10 -17.24
C GLY A 34 -16.34 -14.40 -18.14
N SER A 35 -17.45 -13.89 -17.57
CA SER A 35 -18.44 -13.14 -18.34
C SER A 35 -17.95 -11.75 -18.70
N THR A 36 -18.15 -11.35 -19.96
CA THR A 36 -17.94 -9.96 -20.40
C THR A 36 -19.15 -9.11 -20.02
N VAL A 37 -18.89 -7.96 -19.43
CA VAL A 37 -19.89 -6.96 -19.06
C VAL A 37 -19.52 -5.60 -19.65
N THR A 38 -20.52 -4.79 -19.99
CA THR A 38 -20.30 -3.40 -20.38
C THR A 38 -20.41 -2.51 -19.16
N ILE A 39 -19.35 -1.75 -18.87
CA ILE A 39 -19.29 -0.86 -17.72
C ILE A 39 -19.91 0.49 -18.13
N LEU A 40 -20.92 0.91 -17.40
CA LEU A 40 -21.63 2.17 -17.62
C LEU A 40 -21.15 3.27 -16.67
N GLU A 41 -20.85 2.90 -15.40
CA GLU A 41 -20.54 3.82 -14.33
C GLU A 41 -19.75 3.10 -13.23
N GLN A 42 -18.91 3.83 -12.51
CA GLN A 42 -18.26 3.34 -11.29
C GLN A 42 -18.71 4.18 -10.11
N THR A 43 -19.18 3.53 -9.05
CA THR A 43 -19.67 4.18 -7.84
C THR A 43 -19.34 3.36 -6.62
N ASN A 44 -18.60 3.93 -5.66
CA ASN A 44 -18.32 3.34 -4.34
C ASN A 44 -17.83 1.87 -4.36
N GLY A 45 -16.87 1.55 -5.23
CA GLY A 45 -16.34 0.17 -5.33
C GLY A 45 -17.26 -0.80 -6.09
N TRP A 46 -18.28 -0.29 -6.78
CA TRP A 46 -19.18 -1.04 -7.62
C TRP A 46 -19.18 -0.50 -9.05
N TYR A 47 -19.31 -1.40 -10.01
CA TYR A 47 -19.59 -1.06 -11.39
C TYR A 47 -21.07 -1.24 -11.68
N LYS A 48 -21.70 -0.17 -12.18
CA LYS A 48 -22.96 -0.29 -12.88
C LYS A 48 -22.67 -0.88 -14.25
N VAL A 49 -23.23 -2.01 -14.55
CA VAL A 49 -22.91 -2.74 -15.78
C VAL A 49 -24.16 -3.22 -16.48
N THR A 50 -24.03 -3.40 -17.79
CA THR A 50 -24.97 -4.19 -18.57
C THR A 50 -24.37 -5.57 -18.81
N TYR A 51 -25.14 -6.59 -18.47
CA TYR A 51 -24.83 -7.99 -18.74
C TYR A 51 -26.03 -8.66 -19.39
N LYS A 52 -25.87 -9.16 -20.63
CA LYS A 52 -27.00 -9.58 -21.48
C LYS A 52 -27.99 -8.41 -21.58
N SER A 53 -29.26 -8.62 -21.26
CA SER A 53 -30.32 -7.60 -21.26
C SER A 53 -30.55 -6.91 -19.92
N TYR A 54 -29.74 -7.23 -18.90
CA TYR A 54 -29.92 -6.73 -17.52
C TYR A 54 -28.94 -5.62 -17.22
N THR A 55 -29.40 -4.62 -16.46
CA THR A 55 -28.56 -3.57 -15.89
C THR A 55 -28.57 -3.70 -14.37
N GLY A 56 -27.40 -3.57 -13.75
CA GLY A 56 -27.25 -3.69 -12.30
C GLY A 56 -25.82 -3.40 -11.87
N TYR A 57 -25.49 -3.79 -10.67
CA TYR A 57 -24.22 -3.50 -10.04
C TYR A 57 -23.44 -4.79 -9.69
N LEU A 58 -22.17 -4.79 -10.02
CA LEU A 58 -21.19 -5.80 -9.63
C LEU A 58 -20.12 -5.14 -8.74
N SER A 59 -19.63 -5.85 -7.72
CA SER A 59 -18.46 -5.39 -6.98
C SER A 59 -17.26 -5.28 -7.92
N ALA A 60 -16.55 -4.18 -7.86
CA ALA A 60 -15.37 -3.90 -8.67
C ALA A 60 -14.25 -4.94 -8.44
N ASP A 61 -14.19 -5.54 -7.25
CA ASP A 61 -13.22 -6.60 -6.90
C ASP A 61 -13.31 -7.84 -7.80
N TYR A 62 -14.47 -8.02 -8.44
CA TYR A 62 -14.74 -9.19 -9.28
C TYR A 62 -14.87 -8.86 -10.76
N VAL A 63 -14.49 -7.65 -11.18
CA VAL A 63 -14.56 -7.22 -12.59
C VAL A 63 -13.22 -6.68 -13.04
N ARG A 64 -12.57 -7.40 -13.95
CA ARG A 64 -11.37 -6.94 -14.63
C ARG A 64 -11.76 -6.10 -15.83
N VAL A 65 -11.41 -4.82 -15.84
CA VAL A 65 -11.65 -3.93 -16.98
C VAL A 65 -10.75 -4.32 -18.15
N VAL A 66 -11.32 -4.52 -19.33
CA VAL A 66 -10.62 -4.86 -20.56
C VAL A 66 -10.72 -3.66 -21.50
N GLY A 67 -9.61 -3.03 -21.72
CA GLY A 67 -9.31 -1.85 -22.53
C GLY A 67 -10.42 -1.24 -23.36
N GLY A 68 -10.66 0.02 -23.09
CA GLY A 68 -11.37 0.98 -23.90
C GLY A 68 -11.02 2.36 -23.39
N GLY A 69 -10.12 3.03 -24.08
CA GLY A 69 -9.86 4.43 -23.80
C GLY A 69 -11.13 5.24 -24.04
N ALA A 70 -11.74 5.74 -23.00
CA ALA A 70 -12.65 6.84 -23.07
C ALA A 70 -12.54 7.65 -21.79
N SER A 71 -12.05 8.86 -21.96
CA SER A 71 -11.97 9.93 -21.00
C SER A 71 -13.32 10.20 -20.39
N ALA A 72 -13.40 10.30 -19.08
CA ALA A 72 -14.42 11.09 -18.43
C ALA A 72 -14.30 12.56 -18.89
N PRO A 73 -15.37 13.30 -19.07
CA PRO A 73 -15.28 14.69 -19.48
C PRO A 73 -14.68 15.53 -18.35
N GLY A 74 -13.51 16.09 -18.63
CA GLY A 74 -12.94 17.22 -17.90
C GLY A 74 -11.82 16.91 -16.93
N SER A 75 -10.62 16.69 -17.42
CA SER A 75 -9.41 17.41 -16.98
C SER A 75 -8.24 17.09 -17.90
N ALA A 76 -7.58 18.11 -18.36
CA ALA A 76 -6.48 18.08 -19.32
C ALA A 76 -5.16 17.55 -18.69
N GLY A 77 -4.48 16.71 -19.47
CA GLY A 77 -3.02 16.70 -19.54
C GLY A 77 -2.25 15.80 -18.57
N SER A 78 -1.81 14.64 -19.03
CA SER A 78 -0.40 14.33 -19.22
C SER A 78 -0.23 12.92 -19.80
N THR A 79 0.54 12.86 -20.87
CA THR A 79 0.96 11.70 -21.64
C THR A 79 2.05 10.90 -20.94
N GLY A 80 2.02 9.58 -21.06
CA GLY A 80 3.17 8.73 -20.82
C GLY A 80 2.83 7.38 -20.18
N GLY A 81 2.23 6.48 -20.96
CA GLY A 81 2.11 5.08 -20.56
C GLY A 81 3.32 4.28 -21.02
N VAL A 82 3.98 3.61 -20.11
CA VAL A 82 4.91 2.52 -20.43
C VAL A 82 4.31 1.22 -19.92
N ASN A 83 3.95 0.34 -20.84
CA ASN A 83 3.51 -1.02 -20.54
C ASN A 83 4.69 -1.87 -20.10
N THR A 84 4.67 -2.35 -18.86
CA THR A 84 5.55 -3.41 -18.40
C THR A 84 4.74 -4.72 -18.34
N PRO A 85 5.23 -5.84 -18.92
CA PRO A 85 4.53 -7.11 -18.89
C PRO A 85 4.50 -7.65 -17.45
N GLY A 86 3.29 -7.91 -16.91
CA GLY A 86 3.09 -8.57 -15.63
C GLY A 86 2.31 -7.78 -14.58
N SER A 87 1.89 -6.55 -14.86
CA SER A 87 1.03 -5.80 -13.95
C SER A 87 -0.43 -6.19 -14.16
N THR A 88 -1.00 -6.94 -13.23
CA THR A 88 -2.45 -6.99 -13.04
C THR A 88 -2.89 -5.57 -12.69
N GLY A 89 -3.65 -4.95 -13.60
CA GLY A 89 -4.07 -3.55 -13.48
C GLY A 89 -4.73 -3.26 -12.13
N ASN A 90 -4.00 -2.54 -11.31
CA ASN A 90 -4.51 -2.03 -10.05
C ASN A 90 -5.25 -0.72 -10.35
N ASN A 91 -6.56 -0.69 -10.13
CA ASN A 91 -7.29 0.57 -10.04
C ASN A 91 -6.79 1.31 -8.81
N VAL A 92 -5.92 2.29 -9.01
CA VAL A 92 -5.60 3.27 -7.98
C VAL A 92 -6.88 4.08 -7.77
N GLY A 93 -7.44 3.98 -6.56
CA GLY A 93 -8.64 4.75 -6.20
C GLY A 93 -8.42 6.23 -6.48
N SER A 94 -9.35 6.84 -7.20
CA SER A 94 -9.29 8.27 -7.50
C SER A 94 -9.37 9.06 -6.19
N VAL A 95 -8.40 9.90 -5.93
CA VAL A 95 -8.52 10.93 -4.90
C VAL A 95 -9.65 11.86 -5.35
N SER A 96 -10.67 12.02 -4.53
CA SER A 96 -11.69 13.01 -4.80
C SER A 96 -11.02 14.38 -4.97
N SER A 97 -11.33 15.07 -6.06
CA SER A 97 -10.81 16.41 -6.35
C SER A 97 -11.14 17.45 -5.26
N ASN A 98 -12.00 17.12 -4.31
CA ASN A 98 -12.42 17.98 -3.22
C ASN A 98 -11.60 17.83 -1.95
N GLY A 99 -10.51 17.06 -1.97
CA GLY A 99 -9.75 16.78 -0.75
C GLY A 99 -10.57 16.06 0.34
N THR A 100 -11.70 15.49 -0.04
CA THR A 100 -12.52 14.71 0.90
C THR A 100 -11.71 13.52 1.34
N LYS A 101 -11.22 13.59 2.53
CA LYS A 101 -10.49 12.53 3.20
C LYS A 101 -11.41 11.33 3.23
N TYR A 102 -10.95 10.20 2.71
CA TYR A 102 -11.72 8.97 2.76
C TYR A 102 -12.09 8.70 4.21
N ALA A 103 -13.33 9.05 4.52
CA ALA A 103 -13.85 8.83 5.82
C ALA A 103 -14.21 7.35 5.93
N LYS A 104 -13.56 6.66 6.84
CA LYS A 104 -14.03 5.41 7.38
C LYS A 104 -13.91 4.20 6.45
N TYR A 105 -12.85 3.46 6.62
CA TYR A 105 -12.84 2.05 6.28
C TYR A 105 -13.92 1.31 7.07
N THR A 106 -14.82 0.64 6.37
CA THR A 106 -15.95 -0.09 6.98
C THR A 106 -15.69 -1.59 7.13
N GLY A 107 -14.48 -2.08 6.87
CA GLY A 107 -14.09 -3.46 7.15
C GLY A 107 -14.37 -4.49 6.06
N THR A 108 -15.00 -4.14 4.95
CA THR A 108 -15.45 -5.14 3.97
C THR A 108 -14.83 -5.03 2.57
N SER A 109 -14.27 -3.90 2.20
CA SER A 109 -13.44 -3.72 0.99
C SER A 109 -12.59 -2.48 1.18
N ALA A 110 -11.26 -2.64 1.30
CA ALA A 110 -10.36 -1.52 1.32
C ALA A 110 -10.11 -1.07 -0.12
N ASP A 111 -10.19 0.23 -0.37
CA ASP A 111 -9.75 0.80 -1.64
C ASP A 111 -8.25 0.54 -1.80
N ILE A 112 -7.86 0.07 -2.98
CA ILE A 112 -6.46 -0.09 -3.34
C ILE A 112 -5.93 1.27 -3.77
N TRP A 113 -4.95 1.79 -3.03
CA TRP A 113 -4.33 3.08 -3.30
C TRP A 113 -3.00 2.96 -4.04
N GLY A 114 -2.46 1.77 -4.14
CA GLY A 114 -1.23 1.53 -4.83
C GLY A 114 -0.78 0.09 -4.75
N SER A 115 0.47 -0.15 -5.15
CA SER A 115 1.10 -1.46 -5.10
C SER A 115 2.58 -1.32 -4.80
N MET A 116 3.18 -2.37 -4.23
CA MET A 116 4.60 -2.45 -3.96
C MET A 116 5.16 -3.79 -4.39
N SER A 117 6.26 -3.75 -5.14
CA SER A 117 7.12 -4.91 -5.34
C SER A 117 8.59 -4.53 -5.09
N VAL A 118 9.34 -5.46 -4.50
CA VAL A 118 10.75 -5.25 -4.13
C VAL A 118 11.57 -6.41 -4.65
N ALA A 119 12.51 -6.12 -5.54
CA ALA A 119 13.36 -7.12 -6.15
C ALA A 119 14.17 -7.91 -5.11
N GLY A 120 14.29 -9.22 -5.31
CA GLY A 120 14.98 -10.11 -4.37
C GLY A 120 14.20 -10.44 -3.09
N THR A 121 12.92 -10.04 -3.02
CA THR A 121 12.01 -10.37 -1.94
C THR A 121 10.72 -10.98 -2.49
N ASN A 122 9.85 -11.46 -1.61
CA ASN A 122 8.52 -11.93 -1.99
C ASN A 122 7.44 -10.84 -1.85
N ILE A 123 7.83 -9.57 -1.69
CA ILE A 123 6.86 -8.46 -1.67
C ILE A 123 6.37 -8.21 -3.09
N ASN A 124 5.09 -8.44 -3.28
CA ASN A 124 4.34 -8.09 -4.50
C ASN A 124 2.87 -7.93 -4.10
N ASP A 125 2.56 -6.85 -3.41
CA ASP A 125 1.31 -6.66 -2.69
C ASP A 125 0.66 -5.32 -3.03
N ASN A 126 -0.67 -5.26 -2.86
CA ASN A 126 -1.41 -4.02 -2.94
C ASN A 126 -1.25 -3.20 -1.66
N ILE A 127 -1.26 -1.87 -1.82
CA ILE A 127 -1.35 -0.91 -0.72
C ILE A 127 -2.81 -0.49 -0.59
N TYR A 128 -3.40 -0.77 0.54
CA TYR A 128 -4.80 -0.47 0.83
C TYR A 128 -4.93 0.83 1.63
N CYS A 129 -6.04 1.53 1.45
CA CYS A 129 -6.39 2.60 2.35
C CYS A 129 -6.61 2.03 3.77
N ASN A 130 -6.33 2.82 4.79
CA ASN A 130 -6.52 2.41 6.17
C ASN A 130 -7.71 3.15 6.80
N ALA A 131 -8.18 2.64 7.93
CA ALA A 131 -9.20 3.30 8.72
C ALA A 131 -8.70 4.63 9.28
N VAL A 132 -9.61 5.59 9.33
CA VAL A 132 -9.42 6.85 10.04
C VAL A 132 -10.36 6.95 11.23
N ASN A 133 -9.93 7.61 12.29
CA ASN A 133 -10.78 7.89 13.44
C ASN A 133 -11.75 9.06 13.15
N ASN A 134 -12.59 9.41 14.13
CA ASN A 134 -13.57 10.49 13.99
C ASN A 134 -12.93 11.89 13.74
N LYS A 135 -11.61 12.03 13.95
CA LYS A 135 -10.83 13.23 13.67
C LYS A 135 -10.15 13.20 12.29
N GLY A 136 -10.40 12.16 11.48
CA GLY A 136 -9.74 11.98 10.19
C GLY A 136 -8.28 11.56 10.27
N GLN A 137 -7.80 11.06 11.41
CA GLN A 137 -6.44 10.57 11.58
C GLN A 137 -6.40 9.06 11.33
N PHE A 138 -5.38 8.58 10.62
CA PHE A 138 -5.18 7.16 10.39
C PHE A 138 -5.00 6.40 11.70
N VAL A 139 -5.61 5.22 11.77
CA VAL A 139 -5.52 4.34 12.95
C VAL A 139 -4.45 3.30 12.67
N TYR A 140 -3.39 3.35 13.45
CA TYR A 140 -2.31 2.36 13.37
C TYR A 140 -2.85 0.96 13.73
N ASN A 141 -2.59 -0.04 12.89
CA ASN A 141 -3.06 -1.41 13.07
C ASN A 141 -4.59 -1.60 13.06
N ALA A 142 -5.35 -0.75 12.38
CA ALA A 142 -6.81 -0.93 12.28
C ALA A 142 -7.24 -2.24 11.59
N TYR A 143 -6.31 -2.89 10.90
CA TYR A 143 -6.54 -4.08 10.09
C TYR A 143 -5.91 -5.31 10.70
N SER A 144 -6.72 -6.17 11.30
CA SER A 144 -6.30 -7.49 11.79
C SER A 144 -6.68 -8.65 10.87
N SER A 145 -7.56 -8.44 9.90
CA SER A 145 -8.17 -9.53 9.14
C SER A 145 -7.30 -10.07 8.00
N SER A 146 -6.39 -9.28 7.47
CA SER A 146 -5.42 -9.74 6.47
C SER A 146 -4.01 -9.33 6.87
N LYS A 147 -3.28 -10.28 7.44
CA LYS A 147 -1.94 -10.06 8.01
C LYS A 147 -0.85 -9.76 6.98
N ASN A 148 -1.15 -9.95 5.70
CA ASN A 148 -0.18 -9.77 4.61
C ASN A 148 -0.34 -8.44 3.89
N ASN A 149 -1.43 -7.70 4.12
CA ASN A 149 -1.70 -6.47 3.41
C ASN A 149 -0.80 -5.33 3.87
N LEU A 150 -0.53 -4.41 2.92
CA LEU A 150 0.12 -3.14 3.17
C LEU A 150 -0.95 -2.07 3.34
N TYR A 151 -0.74 -1.15 4.26
CA TYR A 151 -1.73 -0.12 4.59
C TYR A 151 -1.12 1.26 4.54
N ALA A 152 -1.84 2.20 3.91
CA ALA A 152 -1.49 3.60 3.96
C ALA A 152 -1.81 4.19 5.34
N LEU A 153 -0.86 4.95 5.88
CA LEU A 153 -1.03 5.82 7.06
C LEU A 153 -0.95 7.30 6.68
N SER A 154 -1.03 7.60 5.39
CA SER A 154 -1.03 8.93 4.79
C SER A 154 -2.03 8.95 3.64
N TYR A 155 -2.52 10.13 3.27
CA TYR A 155 -3.29 10.28 2.05
C TYR A 155 -2.38 10.32 0.82
N LEU A 156 -2.93 9.98 -0.36
CA LEU A 156 -2.18 10.01 -1.63
C LEU A 156 -1.62 11.40 -1.99
N THR A 157 -2.18 12.44 -1.41
CA THR A 157 -1.77 13.85 -1.60
C THR A 157 -0.85 14.38 -0.52
N ASP A 158 -0.57 13.57 0.53
CA ASP A 158 0.26 14.03 1.62
C ASP A 158 1.73 14.19 1.18
N PRO A 159 2.43 15.21 1.66
CA PRO A 159 3.84 15.45 1.33
C PRO A 159 4.81 14.35 1.74
N ILE A 160 4.43 13.54 2.71
CA ILE A 160 5.18 12.36 3.16
C ILE A 160 4.26 11.15 3.07
N ALA A 161 4.61 10.20 2.21
CA ALA A 161 3.91 8.93 2.13
C ALA A 161 4.31 8.03 3.30
N VAL A 162 3.32 7.42 3.96
CA VAL A 162 3.56 6.51 5.10
C VAL A 162 2.82 5.21 4.85
N ILE A 163 3.58 4.13 4.70
CA ILE A 163 3.04 2.78 4.45
C ILE A 163 3.44 1.85 5.59
N TYR A 164 2.47 1.15 6.12
CA TYR A 164 2.66 0.15 7.16
C TYR A 164 2.29 -1.24 6.67
N GLY A 165 3.03 -2.25 7.10
CA GLY A 165 2.68 -3.65 6.90
C GLY A 165 3.13 -4.51 8.07
N HIS A 166 2.38 -5.59 8.32
CA HIS A 166 2.71 -6.53 9.39
C HIS A 166 3.99 -7.31 9.08
N ASN A 167 4.77 -7.55 10.12
CA ASN A 167 5.87 -8.51 10.08
C ASN A 167 5.34 -9.91 10.40
N MET A 168 5.22 -10.75 9.38
CA MET A 168 4.70 -12.12 9.48
C MET A 168 5.76 -13.13 9.96
N ARG A 169 6.69 -12.72 10.80
CA ARG A 169 7.86 -13.48 11.24
C ARG A 169 7.53 -14.89 11.77
N LYS A 170 6.47 -15.05 12.55
CA LYS A 170 6.07 -16.37 13.08
C LYS A 170 5.66 -17.35 11.97
N VAL A 171 5.14 -16.82 10.88
CA VAL A 171 4.67 -17.59 9.73
C VAL A 171 5.81 -17.81 8.74
N ALA A 172 6.80 -16.91 8.69
CA ALA A 172 7.91 -16.93 7.76
C ALA A 172 8.75 -18.22 7.79
N LYS A 173 8.81 -18.91 8.93
CA LYS A 173 9.46 -20.23 9.02
C LYS A 173 8.72 -21.35 8.30
N LYS A 174 7.40 -21.18 8.08
CA LYS A 174 6.50 -22.20 7.49
C LYS A 174 6.04 -21.85 6.09
N GLN A 175 6.13 -20.60 5.69
CA GLN A 175 5.67 -20.09 4.40
C GLN A 175 6.77 -19.34 3.68
N THR A 176 6.80 -19.46 2.37
CA THR A 176 7.73 -18.74 1.47
C THR A 176 7.07 -17.58 0.73
N THR A 177 5.76 -17.44 0.85
CA THR A 177 4.95 -16.43 0.17
C THR A 177 4.04 -15.71 1.14
N ASN A 178 3.59 -14.53 0.79
CA ASN A 178 2.64 -13.72 1.56
C ASN A 178 3.11 -13.40 2.99
N LEU A 179 4.34 -12.94 3.13
CA LEU A 179 4.96 -12.63 4.43
C LEU A 179 4.81 -11.17 4.84
N GLY A 180 4.04 -10.40 4.09
CA GLY A 180 3.89 -8.96 4.31
C GLY A 180 5.24 -8.27 4.32
N MET A 181 5.38 -7.24 5.13
CA MET A 181 6.65 -6.49 5.24
C MET A 181 7.76 -7.20 6.04
N HIS A 182 7.60 -8.48 6.41
CA HIS A 182 8.72 -9.26 6.94
C HIS A 182 9.92 -9.26 5.99
N GLU A 183 9.66 -9.29 4.70
CA GLU A 183 10.70 -9.31 3.66
C GLU A 183 11.60 -8.07 3.67
N LEU A 184 11.18 -6.94 4.23
CA LEU A 184 12.05 -5.77 4.40
C LEU A 184 13.23 -6.05 5.34
N HIS A 185 13.10 -7.00 6.27
CA HIS A 185 14.23 -7.45 7.08
C HIS A 185 15.29 -8.19 6.25
N HIS A 186 14.90 -8.81 5.14
CA HIS A 186 15.87 -9.38 4.20
C HIS A 186 16.68 -8.27 3.52
N VAL A 187 16.02 -7.18 3.11
CA VAL A 187 16.71 -6.01 2.55
C VAL A 187 17.67 -5.40 3.59
N GLN A 188 17.19 -5.15 4.81
CA GLN A 188 18.01 -4.65 5.91
C GLN A 188 19.22 -5.54 6.16
N ASN A 189 19.02 -6.85 6.32
CA ASN A 189 20.09 -7.83 6.59
C ASN A 189 21.11 -7.87 5.45
N ALA A 190 20.68 -7.85 4.20
CA ALA A 190 21.56 -7.84 3.04
C ALA A 190 22.47 -6.58 3.01
N TRP A 191 21.91 -5.41 3.36
CA TRP A 191 22.71 -4.18 3.47
C TRP A 191 23.66 -4.19 4.66
N LEU A 192 23.30 -4.88 5.76
CA LEU A 192 24.17 -5.07 6.94
C LEU A 192 25.19 -6.22 6.77
N GLY A 193 25.28 -6.82 5.57
CA GLY A 193 26.22 -7.90 5.28
C GLY A 193 25.86 -9.25 5.92
N LYS A 194 24.60 -9.46 6.26
CA LYS A 194 24.11 -10.73 6.80
C LYS A 194 23.57 -11.63 5.69
N ASP A 195 24.05 -12.85 5.60
CA ASP A 195 23.66 -13.81 4.55
C ASP A 195 22.28 -14.43 4.80
N LYS A 196 21.83 -14.48 6.05
CA LYS A 196 20.57 -15.13 6.43
C LYS A 196 19.74 -14.25 7.35
N CYS A 197 18.42 -14.33 7.17
CA CYS A 197 17.45 -13.75 8.08
C CYS A 197 17.34 -14.63 9.34
N GLU A 198 17.70 -14.08 10.51
CA GLU A 198 17.59 -14.78 11.79
C GLU A 198 16.17 -15.21 12.14
N ALA A 199 15.18 -14.51 11.60
CA ALA A 199 13.78 -14.77 11.88
C ALA A 199 13.24 -15.99 11.15
N CYS A 200 13.55 -16.16 9.88
CA CYS A 200 12.99 -17.22 9.01
C CYS A 200 14.04 -18.21 8.49
N GLY A 201 15.33 -17.92 8.65
CA GLY A 201 16.43 -18.77 8.20
C GLY A 201 16.72 -18.70 6.70
N ARG A 202 15.93 -17.92 5.92
CA ARG A 202 16.13 -17.79 4.47
C ARG A 202 17.32 -16.88 4.14
N SER A 203 17.90 -17.10 2.96
CA SER A 203 18.99 -16.27 2.45
C SER A 203 18.52 -14.82 2.22
N CYS A 204 19.39 -13.87 2.51
CA CYS A 204 19.20 -12.44 2.24
C CYS A 204 20.01 -11.96 1.03
N SER A 205 20.86 -12.82 0.44
CA SER A 205 21.85 -12.42 -0.58
C SER A 205 21.22 -11.75 -1.82
N GLY A 206 20.03 -12.21 -2.24
CA GLY A 206 19.31 -11.62 -3.38
C GLY A 206 18.52 -10.34 -3.07
N ALA A 207 18.41 -9.95 -1.79
CA ALA A 207 17.58 -8.84 -1.35
C ALA A 207 18.32 -7.49 -1.22
N LYS A 208 19.61 -7.43 -1.59
CA LYS A 208 20.38 -6.18 -1.54
C LYS A 208 19.99 -5.26 -2.69
N THR A 209 18.91 -4.50 -2.49
CA THR A 209 18.38 -3.56 -3.47
C THR A 209 18.20 -2.18 -2.86
N SER A 210 18.39 -1.14 -3.66
CA SER A 210 18.00 0.22 -3.32
C SER A 210 16.77 0.70 -4.10
N THR A 211 16.30 -0.09 -5.09
CA THR A 211 15.15 0.28 -5.92
C THR A 211 13.91 -0.48 -5.50
N PHE A 212 12.87 0.27 -5.23
CA PHE A 212 11.53 -0.21 -4.87
C PHE A 212 10.53 0.24 -5.93
N ASN A 213 9.80 -0.70 -6.50
CA ASN A 213 8.72 -0.41 -7.44
C ASN A 213 7.43 -0.23 -6.63
N ILE A 214 7.09 1.02 -6.34
CA ILE A 214 5.91 1.36 -5.53
C ILE A 214 5.09 2.36 -6.30
N SER A 215 3.93 1.93 -6.78
CA SER A 215 2.94 2.84 -7.36
C SER A 215 2.16 3.50 -6.24
N TYR A 216 2.54 4.70 -5.86
CA TYR A 216 1.90 5.48 -4.78
C TYR A 216 2.26 6.95 -4.89
N ASN A 217 1.34 7.84 -4.55
CA ASN A 217 1.58 9.29 -4.49
C ASN A 217 2.21 9.87 -5.78
N GLY A 218 1.73 9.42 -6.94
CA GLY A 218 2.18 9.92 -8.24
C GLY A 218 3.62 9.52 -8.62
N SER A 219 4.20 8.52 -7.97
CA SER A 219 5.50 7.93 -8.32
C SER A 219 5.35 6.43 -8.50
N SER A 220 6.19 5.82 -9.34
CA SER A 220 6.21 4.36 -9.56
C SER A 220 7.55 3.73 -9.21
N SER A 221 8.58 4.53 -8.97
CA SER A 221 9.92 4.09 -8.59
C SER A 221 10.43 4.93 -7.42
N TRP A 222 11.03 4.25 -6.45
CA TRP A 222 11.53 4.85 -5.21
C TRP A 222 12.92 4.30 -4.90
N THR A 223 13.80 5.17 -4.44
CA THR A 223 15.16 4.81 -4.04
C THR A 223 15.26 4.76 -2.52
N LEU A 224 15.71 3.63 -1.96
CA LEU A 224 16.03 3.49 -0.54
C LEU A 224 17.25 4.34 -0.22
N VAL A 225 17.09 5.34 0.64
CA VAL A 225 18.14 6.28 1.04
C VAL A 225 18.63 6.06 2.47
N GLY A 226 17.88 5.31 3.27
CA GLY A 226 18.29 4.94 4.61
C GLY A 226 17.28 4.02 5.28
N PHE A 227 17.75 3.32 6.30
CA PHE A 227 16.90 2.48 7.14
C PHE A 227 17.43 2.42 8.57
N PHE A 228 16.55 2.09 9.52
CA PHE A 228 16.92 1.88 10.92
C PHE A 228 15.87 1.02 11.64
N GLU A 229 16.23 0.51 12.79
CA GLU A 229 15.37 -0.30 13.66
C GLU A 229 15.34 0.25 15.08
N LEU A 230 14.14 0.40 15.62
CA LEU A 230 13.90 0.71 17.03
C LEU A 230 13.35 -0.53 17.72
N SER A 231 14.23 -1.22 18.42
CA SER A 231 13.93 -2.42 19.19
C SER A 231 14.54 -2.33 20.60
N ASN A 232 14.32 -3.34 21.44
CA ASN A 232 14.93 -3.36 22.77
C ASN A 232 16.47 -3.42 22.72
N SER A 233 17.04 -3.95 21.64
CA SER A 233 18.49 -3.98 21.42
C SER A 233 19.09 -2.65 21.00
N THR A 234 18.29 -1.76 20.41
CA THR A 234 18.77 -0.45 19.91
C THR A 234 18.38 0.71 20.80
N MET A 235 17.28 0.59 21.55
CA MET A 235 16.76 1.65 22.41
C MET A 235 15.91 1.04 23.54
N SER A 236 16.40 1.09 24.76
CA SER A 236 15.76 0.48 25.93
C SER A 236 14.41 1.10 26.31
N SER A 237 14.25 2.43 26.13
CA SER A 237 13.03 3.13 26.52
C SER A 237 11.86 2.88 25.57
N ALA A 238 10.85 2.16 26.04
CA ALA A 238 9.61 1.93 25.29
C ALA A 238 8.84 3.24 25.00
N ALA A 239 8.90 4.21 25.91
CA ALA A 239 8.25 5.52 25.73
C ALA A 239 8.89 6.31 24.59
N GLN A 240 10.23 6.31 24.51
CA GLN A 240 10.94 6.95 23.40
C GLN A 240 10.67 6.26 22.06
N ARG A 241 10.68 4.92 22.01
CA ARG A 241 10.31 4.19 20.80
C ARG A 241 8.90 4.54 20.33
N LYS A 242 7.95 4.60 21.25
CA LYS A 242 6.57 5.02 20.96
C LYS A 242 6.49 6.44 20.41
N LYS A 243 7.26 7.38 20.99
CA LYS A 243 7.32 8.77 20.53
C LYS A 243 7.80 8.84 19.08
N ILE A 244 8.89 8.13 18.74
CA ILE A 244 9.44 8.12 17.38
C ILE A 244 8.46 7.42 16.41
N GLN A 245 7.85 6.31 16.80
CA GLN A 245 6.81 5.64 16.00
C GLN A 245 5.65 6.60 15.66
N THR A 246 5.16 7.33 16.66
CA THR A 246 4.09 8.33 16.46
C THR A 246 4.55 9.45 15.55
N TYR A 247 5.78 9.94 15.74
CA TYR A 247 6.37 10.98 14.91
C TYR A 247 6.53 10.54 13.44
N ALA A 248 6.99 9.33 13.19
CA ALA A 248 7.13 8.77 11.85
C ALA A 248 5.77 8.52 11.17
N SER A 249 4.78 8.05 11.92
CA SER A 249 3.51 7.57 11.35
C SER A 249 2.48 8.68 11.10
N PHE A 250 2.50 9.78 11.85
CA PHE A 250 1.38 10.73 11.89
C PHE A 250 1.76 12.18 11.56
N ASN A 251 2.87 12.39 10.87
CA ASN A 251 3.33 13.69 10.39
C ASN A 251 3.39 13.79 8.86
N SER A 252 2.51 13.07 8.17
CA SER A 252 2.50 12.99 6.70
C SER A 252 2.22 14.33 6.01
N THR A 253 1.57 15.27 6.70
CA THR A 253 1.16 16.58 6.16
C THR A 253 2.19 17.68 6.29
N LEU A 254 3.37 17.41 6.86
CA LEU A 254 4.43 18.41 7.04
C LEU A 254 4.94 18.91 5.68
N THR A 255 5.20 20.22 5.61
CA THR A 255 5.75 20.92 4.43
C THR A 255 6.92 21.83 4.81
N GLY A 256 7.63 22.34 3.84
CA GLY A 256 8.70 23.32 4.03
C GLY A 256 9.75 22.90 5.06
N SER A 257 10.14 23.82 5.95
CA SER A 257 11.16 23.58 6.98
C SER A 257 10.76 22.47 7.99
N ALA A 258 9.48 22.32 8.29
CA ALA A 258 9.01 21.27 9.18
C ALA A 258 9.19 19.88 8.56
N LYS A 259 8.95 19.73 7.24
CA LYS A 259 9.25 18.50 6.51
C LYS A 259 10.75 18.22 6.45
N GLN A 260 11.57 19.25 6.20
CA GLN A 260 13.03 19.11 6.25
C GLN A 260 13.50 18.60 7.62
N GLN A 261 13.03 19.22 8.70
CA GLN A 261 13.37 18.78 10.05
C GLN A 261 12.92 17.35 10.35
N TRP A 262 11.77 16.94 9.81
CA TRP A 262 11.31 15.55 9.91
C TRP A 262 12.25 14.59 9.17
N VAL A 263 12.65 14.93 7.94
CA VAL A 263 13.61 14.16 7.15
C VAL A 263 14.94 14.03 7.89
N ASP A 264 15.50 15.14 8.36
CA ASP A 264 16.78 15.16 9.08
C ASP A 264 16.72 14.30 10.36
N THR A 265 15.60 14.39 11.09
CA THR A 265 15.36 13.57 12.28
C THR A 265 15.32 12.08 11.94
N MET A 266 14.57 11.68 10.90
CA MET A 266 14.48 10.27 10.51
C MET A 266 15.83 9.75 10.01
N MET A 267 16.54 10.52 9.21
CA MET A 267 17.87 10.15 8.69
C MET A 267 18.92 10.08 9.80
N SER A 268 18.79 10.84 10.88
CA SER A 268 19.72 10.77 12.03
C SER A 268 19.74 9.40 12.72
N TYR A 269 18.66 8.62 12.57
CA TYR A 269 18.60 7.25 13.07
C TYR A 269 19.21 6.22 12.11
N CYS A 270 19.49 6.58 10.84
CA CYS A 270 20.03 5.66 9.83
C CYS A 270 21.52 5.41 10.03
N ASN A 271 21.88 4.77 11.13
CA ASN A 271 23.27 4.46 11.50
C ASN A 271 23.36 3.11 12.25
N SER A 272 24.58 2.64 12.47
CA SER A 272 24.85 1.32 13.05
C SER A 272 24.28 1.13 14.46
N LYS A 273 24.19 2.20 15.26
CA LYS A 273 23.59 2.15 16.62
C LYS A 273 22.14 1.64 16.57
N TYR A 274 21.41 1.94 15.50
CA TYR A 274 20.02 1.52 15.32
C TYR A 274 19.88 0.42 14.27
N LEU A 275 20.88 -0.41 14.10
CA LEU A 275 20.91 -1.47 13.06
C LEU A 275 20.53 -0.91 11.69
N GLY A 276 21.00 0.29 11.40
CA GLY A 276 20.66 1.07 10.23
C GLY A 276 21.87 1.48 9.39
N ALA A 277 21.59 2.05 8.24
CA ALA A 277 22.58 2.63 7.35
C ALA A 277 21.98 3.81 6.57
N THR A 278 22.79 4.81 6.30
CA THR A 278 22.52 5.86 5.30
C THR A 278 23.07 5.38 3.96
N LEU A 279 22.23 5.34 2.94
CA LEU A 279 22.56 4.82 1.61
C LEU A 279 22.55 5.91 0.54
N GLY A 280 21.96 7.06 0.83
CA GLY A 280 21.85 8.19 -0.09
C GLY A 280 21.39 9.46 0.61
N SER A 281 21.20 10.53 -0.15
CA SER A 281 20.74 11.82 0.34
C SER A 281 19.27 12.07 -0.01
N ILE A 282 18.58 12.74 0.91
CA ILE A 282 17.19 13.16 0.74
C ILE A 282 16.98 14.50 1.45
N SER A 283 16.09 15.32 0.90
CA SER A 283 15.73 16.62 1.46
C SER A 283 14.23 16.77 1.63
N GLY A 284 13.80 17.80 2.32
CA GLY A 284 12.37 18.12 2.48
C GLY A 284 11.66 18.51 1.17
N SER A 285 12.40 18.88 0.12
CA SER A 285 11.84 19.18 -1.21
C SER A 285 11.58 17.92 -2.04
N ASP A 286 12.20 16.79 -1.70
CA ASP A 286 12.00 15.53 -2.41
C ASP A 286 10.63 14.90 -2.11
N LYS A 287 10.16 14.01 -2.98
CA LYS A 287 9.10 13.07 -2.62
C LYS A 287 9.64 12.09 -1.60
N VAL A 288 8.97 12.00 -0.46
CA VAL A 288 9.43 11.19 0.67
C VAL A 288 8.41 10.10 0.98
N MET A 289 8.90 8.89 1.19
CA MET A 289 8.11 7.78 1.73
C MET A 289 8.82 7.14 2.92
N VAL A 290 8.05 6.72 3.89
CA VAL A 290 8.53 5.83 4.95
C VAL A 290 7.72 4.54 4.95
N LEU A 291 8.43 3.41 4.90
CA LEU A 291 7.86 2.08 5.10
C LEU A 291 8.10 1.68 6.55
N ILE A 292 7.07 1.18 7.21
CA ILE A 292 7.11 0.82 8.62
C ILE A 292 6.62 -0.61 8.82
N THR A 293 7.41 -1.42 9.52
CA THR A 293 6.99 -2.76 9.95
C THR A 293 7.46 -3.05 11.37
N CYS A 294 6.91 -4.09 12.00
CA CYS A 294 7.37 -4.52 13.32
C CYS A 294 8.78 -5.10 13.24
N ALA A 295 9.65 -4.70 14.20
CA ALA A 295 11.03 -5.20 14.32
C ALA A 295 11.16 -6.44 15.22
N ASP A 296 10.19 -6.70 16.08
CA ASP A 296 10.33 -7.66 17.17
C ASP A 296 9.95 -9.10 16.82
N LYS A 297 10.70 -10.02 17.46
CA LYS A 297 10.48 -11.48 17.44
C LYS A 297 9.17 -11.91 18.09
N SER A 298 8.69 -11.17 19.08
CA SER A 298 7.55 -11.50 19.92
C SER A 298 6.26 -10.79 19.52
N GLY A 299 6.31 -9.82 18.61
CA GLY A 299 5.20 -8.93 18.28
C GLY A 299 4.92 -7.92 19.38
N SER A 300 5.95 -7.58 20.19
CA SER A 300 5.79 -6.60 21.25
C SER A 300 5.62 -5.19 20.66
N LYS A 301 4.76 -4.44 21.32
CA LYS A 301 4.38 -3.08 20.88
C LYS A 301 5.58 -2.13 20.89
N ASN A 302 5.59 -1.19 19.98
CA ASN A 302 6.56 -0.11 19.87
C ASN A 302 7.98 -0.51 19.42
N GLN A 303 8.14 -1.67 18.79
CA GLN A 303 9.38 -2.04 18.12
C GLN A 303 9.12 -2.07 16.62
N SER A 304 9.84 -1.25 15.87
CA SER A 304 9.57 -1.05 14.45
C SER A 304 10.86 -0.86 13.67
N MET A 305 10.86 -1.34 12.45
CA MET A 305 11.85 -1.02 11.43
C MET A 305 11.28 0.01 10.46
N TYR A 306 12.13 0.88 10.00
CA TYR A 306 11.80 1.98 9.10
C TYR A 306 12.72 1.95 7.88
N MET A 307 12.14 2.14 6.70
CA MET A 307 12.89 2.39 5.48
C MET A 307 12.46 3.74 4.92
N ILE A 308 13.43 4.60 4.65
CA ILE A 308 13.23 5.94 4.11
C ILE A 308 13.55 5.90 2.63
N LEU A 309 12.58 6.29 1.82
CA LEU A 309 12.69 6.26 0.37
C LEU A 309 12.48 7.66 -0.20
N LYS A 310 13.20 7.91 -1.30
CA LYS A 310 13.08 9.07 -2.15
C LYS A 310 12.37 8.66 -3.44
N GLY A 311 11.33 9.39 -3.84
CA GLY A 311 10.65 9.21 -5.13
C GLY A 311 11.49 9.72 -6.29
N ASN A 312 11.56 8.93 -7.33
CA ASN A 312 12.29 9.26 -8.58
C ASN A 312 11.39 10.01 -9.56
#